data_2208b6c799c6cd188d575eb3b3fa67ef
#
_entry.id   2208b6c799c6cd188d575eb3b3fa67ef
#
_cell.length_a   1.000
_cell.length_b   1.000
_cell.length_c   1.000
_cell.angle_alpha   90.00
_cell.angle_beta   90.00
_cell.angle_gamma   90.00
#
_symmetry.space_group_name_H-M   'P 1'
#
loop_
_entity.id
_entity.type
_entity.pdbx_description
1 polymer ?
#
loop_
_entity_poly.entity_id
_entity_poly.type
_entity_poly.pdbx_seq_one_letter_code
_entity_poly.pdbx_strand_id
1 'polypeptide(L)'
;MAEAGARQYLCPGVGGWNQWMNLVENSYKNIARMCGYARKYHAEGVLNTDWGDCGHINQPDFSLPGMIYGAVFSWGDDTDSFEELNEQISRLAYGDRSGKFVSYMAKTAECSIFDWWDANVVYEEKVLGHPNNRNALFDARIQDEAKRAAAKETIAALKKELKKTAGALEESCRPMVPVLELTMEAIDIWNETGARLCDIELGKEKDEAACAALAGRLETWFMKYKASWRSISKEGDLHHIAEIVFWYADILRGRKPYEK
;
A
#
# COMPACT_ATOMS: atom_id res chain seq x y z
N MET A 1 -4.81 32.54 2.47
CA MET A 1 -6.26 32.27 2.22
C MET A 1 -7.09 32.67 3.44
N ALA A 2 -6.75 32.22 4.65
CA ALA A 2 -7.47 32.62 5.87
C ALA A 2 -7.51 34.17 6.07
N GLU A 3 -6.36 34.83 5.91
CA GLU A 3 -6.25 36.30 5.96
C GLU A 3 -7.11 37.04 4.92
N ALA A 4 -7.43 36.38 3.82
CA ALA A 4 -8.34 36.89 2.79
C ALA A 4 -9.82 36.55 3.05
N GLY A 5 -10.15 36.04 4.23
CA GLY A 5 -11.51 35.68 4.62
C GLY A 5 -12.08 34.42 3.91
N ALA A 6 -11.25 33.58 3.34
CA ALA A 6 -11.73 32.35 2.68
C ALA A 6 -12.20 31.32 3.72
N ARG A 7 -13.41 30.81 3.52
CA ARG A 7 -13.91 29.65 4.28
C ARG A 7 -13.25 28.38 3.76
N GLN A 8 -12.66 27.59 4.65
CA GLN A 8 -11.82 26.47 4.29
C GLN A 8 -12.24 25.19 5.00
N TYR A 9 -12.23 24.08 4.27
CA TYR A 9 -12.15 22.73 4.81
C TYR A 9 -10.78 22.15 4.47
N LEU A 10 -10.14 21.49 5.42
CA LEU A 10 -8.88 20.80 5.18
C LEU A 10 -9.15 19.32 4.94
N CYS A 11 -8.54 18.74 3.89
CA CYS A 11 -8.82 17.39 3.43
C CYS A 11 -7.57 16.52 3.54
N PRO A 12 -7.16 16.09 4.76
CA PRO A 12 -6.11 15.09 4.90
C PRO A 12 -6.57 13.75 4.38
N GLY A 13 -5.63 12.82 4.15
CA GLY A 13 -5.96 11.51 3.64
C GLY A 13 -5.29 10.36 4.40
N VAL A 14 -5.93 9.21 4.36
CA VAL A 14 -5.48 7.99 5.05
C VAL A 14 -4.35 7.25 4.32
N GLY A 15 -3.86 7.80 3.18
CA GLY A 15 -2.68 7.30 2.49
C GLY A 15 -2.87 5.92 1.83
N GLY A 16 -4.09 5.57 1.41
CA GLY A 16 -4.40 4.29 0.77
C GLY A 16 -4.24 4.28 -0.75
N TRP A 17 -4.40 5.42 -1.40
CA TRP A 17 -4.35 5.52 -2.86
C TRP A 17 -3.00 5.11 -3.43
N ASN A 18 -3.05 4.27 -4.46
CA ASN A 18 -1.85 3.78 -5.17
C ASN A 18 -0.83 3.01 -4.30
N GLN A 19 -1.25 2.49 -3.16
CA GLN A 19 -0.38 1.77 -2.25
C GLN A 19 -0.86 0.33 -2.02
N TRP A 20 0.09 -0.60 -1.86
CA TRP A 20 -0.21 -1.97 -1.43
C TRP A 20 -0.79 -2.03 -0.03
N MET A 21 -0.33 -1.15 0.82
CA MET A 21 -0.70 -0.95 2.21
C MET A 21 -0.76 0.55 2.49
N ASN A 22 -1.77 1.01 3.22
CA ASN A 22 -1.84 2.40 3.63
C ASN A 22 -0.51 2.87 4.25
N LEU A 23 -0.08 4.05 3.88
CA LEU A 23 1.12 4.70 4.44
C LEU A 23 0.82 5.20 5.86
N VAL A 24 0.76 4.27 6.82
CA VAL A 24 0.20 4.49 8.17
C VAL A 24 0.89 5.64 8.90
N GLU A 25 2.22 5.70 8.90
CA GLU A 25 2.96 6.79 9.55
C GLU A 25 2.80 8.13 8.82
N ASN A 26 2.79 8.10 7.47
CA ASN A 26 2.53 9.30 6.68
C ASN A 26 1.12 9.84 6.96
N SER A 27 0.12 8.97 7.06
CA SER A 27 -1.26 9.31 7.39
C SER A 27 -1.34 9.99 8.74
N TYR A 28 -0.74 9.39 9.78
CA TYR A 28 -0.65 9.99 11.11
C TYR A 28 -0.07 11.42 11.04
N LYS A 29 1.10 11.59 10.44
CA LYS A 29 1.79 12.89 10.33
C LYS A 29 0.99 13.90 9.49
N ASN A 30 0.39 13.47 8.38
CA ASN A 30 -0.41 14.34 7.51
C ASN A 30 -1.67 14.83 8.22
N ILE A 31 -2.44 13.91 8.81
CA ILE A 31 -3.71 14.21 9.47
C ILE A 31 -3.47 15.10 10.68
N ALA A 32 -2.50 14.78 11.54
CA ALA A 32 -2.14 15.61 12.70
C ALA A 32 -1.79 17.05 12.29
N ARG A 33 -0.93 17.20 11.28
CA ARG A 33 -0.52 18.50 10.76
C ARG A 33 -1.69 19.28 10.18
N MET A 34 -2.54 18.64 9.38
CA MET A 34 -3.68 19.28 8.74
C MET A 34 -4.72 19.70 9.78
N CYS A 35 -5.01 18.89 10.79
CA CYS A 35 -5.88 19.26 11.90
C CYS A 35 -5.30 20.43 12.71
N GLY A 36 -3.98 20.45 12.95
CA GLY A 36 -3.29 21.59 13.55
C GLY A 36 -3.44 22.87 12.73
N TYR A 37 -3.35 22.79 11.41
CA TYR A 37 -3.61 23.95 10.53
C TYR A 37 -5.08 24.37 10.55
N ALA A 38 -6.02 23.43 10.60
CA ALA A 38 -7.45 23.74 10.72
C ALA A 38 -7.72 24.62 11.95
N ARG A 39 -7.19 24.24 13.10
CA ARG A 39 -7.30 25.06 14.33
C ARG A 39 -6.59 26.40 14.21
N LYS A 40 -5.33 26.39 13.79
CA LYS A 40 -4.50 27.61 13.66
C LYS A 40 -5.12 28.67 12.77
N TYR A 41 -5.76 28.26 11.68
CA TYR A 41 -6.31 29.16 10.68
C TYR A 41 -7.84 29.24 10.71
N HIS A 42 -8.48 28.76 11.79
CA HIS A 42 -9.92 28.80 12.00
C HIS A 42 -10.71 28.25 10.81
N ALA A 43 -10.30 27.09 10.31
CA ALA A 43 -11.03 26.42 9.24
C ALA A 43 -12.42 25.98 9.72
N GLU A 44 -13.38 25.88 8.79
CA GLU A 44 -14.76 25.44 9.05
C GLU A 44 -14.81 23.97 9.54
N GLY A 45 -13.85 23.15 9.08
CA GLY A 45 -13.77 21.74 9.46
C GLY A 45 -12.67 20.98 8.76
N VAL A 46 -12.66 19.67 9.04
CA VAL A 46 -11.75 18.70 8.44
C VAL A 46 -12.59 17.62 7.77
N LEU A 47 -12.25 17.27 6.52
CA LEU A 47 -12.79 16.14 5.79
C LEU A 47 -11.67 15.12 5.61
N ASN A 48 -11.61 14.10 6.47
CA ASN A 48 -10.64 13.02 6.33
C ASN A 48 -11.01 12.15 5.13
N THR A 49 -10.08 11.95 4.20
CA THR A 49 -10.36 11.32 2.89
C THR A 49 -9.68 9.97 2.75
N ASP A 50 -10.34 9.08 2.04
CA ASP A 50 -9.79 7.82 1.55
C ASP A 50 -9.98 7.74 0.03
N TRP A 51 -8.86 7.67 -0.71
CA TRP A 51 -8.87 7.68 -2.17
C TRP A 51 -8.50 6.31 -2.72
N GLY A 52 -9.17 5.91 -3.78
CA GLY A 52 -9.00 4.61 -4.42
C GLY A 52 -8.55 4.73 -5.88
N ASP A 53 -7.47 5.47 -6.14
CA ASP A 53 -6.97 5.68 -7.50
C ASP A 53 -6.44 4.37 -8.13
N CYS A 54 -6.47 4.31 -9.46
CA CYS A 54 -5.91 3.22 -10.27
C CYS A 54 -6.41 1.83 -9.84
N GLY A 55 -7.71 1.70 -9.56
CA GLY A 55 -8.35 0.43 -9.22
C GLY A 55 -8.35 0.06 -7.74
N HIS A 56 -7.86 0.93 -6.85
CA HIS A 56 -7.87 0.75 -5.39
C HIS A 56 -7.29 -0.61 -4.97
N ILE A 57 -5.99 -0.79 -5.17
CA ILE A 57 -5.34 -2.10 -4.96
C ILE A 57 -5.29 -2.55 -3.50
N ASN A 58 -5.27 -1.63 -2.52
CA ASN A 58 -5.23 -2.00 -1.11
C ASN A 58 -6.61 -2.41 -0.57
N GLN A 59 -6.61 -3.15 0.51
CA GLN A 59 -7.86 -3.58 1.16
C GLN A 59 -8.46 -2.40 1.94
N PRO A 60 -9.76 -2.09 1.77
CA PRO A 60 -10.41 -0.95 2.43
C PRO A 60 -10.28 -0.94 3.96
N ASP A 61 -10.27 -2.11 4.59
CA ASP A 61 -10.14 -2.22 6.06
C ASP A 61 -8.80 -1.71 6.60
N PHE A 62 -7.78 -1.57 5.74
CA PHE A 62 -6.50 -0.98 6.13
C PHE A 62 -6.55 0.53 6.32
N SER A 63 -7.61 1.17 5.90
CA SER A 63 -7.84 2.62 6.10
C SER A 63 -8.32 2.95 7.52
N LEU A 64 -8.77 1.96 8.29
CA LEU A 64 -9.33 2.18 9.65
C LEU A 64 -8.39 2.95 10.59
N PRO A 65 -7.08 2.65 10.70
CA PRO A 65 -6.18 3.44 11.53
C PRO A 65 -6.15 4.92 11.12
N GLY A 66 -6.08 5.22 9.82
CA GLY A 66 -6.12 6.59 9.30
C GLY A 66 -7.44 7.31 9.58
N MET A 67 -8.57 6.59 9.53
CA MET A 67 -9.87 7.14 9.91
C MET A 67 -9.91 7.47 11.40
N ILE A 68 -9.36 6.61 12.25
CA ILE A 68 -9.26 6.86 13.70
C ILE A 68 -8.34 8.05 13.99
N TYR A 69 -7.19 8.18 13.30
CA TYR A 69 -6.35 9.37 13.41
C TYR A 69 -7.12 10.65 13.10
N GLY A 70 -7.94 10.62 12.03
CA GLY A 70 -8.81 11.74 11.69
C GLY A 70 -9.76 12.12 12.81
N ALA A 71 -10.39 11.14 13.46
CA ALA A 71 -11.26 11.37 14.60
C ALA A 71 -10.49 11.94 15.80
N VAL A 72 -9.38 11.33 16.19
CA VAL A 72 -8.56 11.75 17.34
C VAL A 72 -8.07 13.19 17.15
N PHE A 73 -7.40 13.48 16.02
CA PHE A 73 -6.79 14.79 15.78
C PHE A 73 -7.79 15.91 15.48
N SER A 74 -9.00 15.61 15.02
CA SER A 74 -10.02 16.63 14.79
C SER A 74 -10.70 17.10 16.08
N TRP A 75 -10.77 16.24 17.10
CA TRP A 75 -11.42 16.54 18.37
C TRP A 75 -10.45 16.96 19.49
N GLY A 76 -9.23 16.41 19.51
CA GLY A 76 -8.24 16.61 20.59
C GLY A 76 -7.09 17.53 20.18
N ASP A 77 -6.52 18.24 21.15
CA ASP A 77 -5.31 19.05 20.98
C ASP A 77 -4.07 18.29 21.43
N ASP A 78 -4.19 17.51 22.48
CA ASP A 78 -3.14 16.62 22.99
C ASP A 78 -3.29 15.25 22.34
N THR A 79 -2.21 14.76 21.78
CA THR A 79 -2.21 13.50 21.08
C THR A 79 -1.07 12.63 21.57
N ASP A 80 -1.39 11.37 21.75
CA ASP A 80 -0.41 10.33 21.98
C ASP A 80 0.60 10.27 20.83
N SER A 81 1.79 9.76 21.08
CA SER A 81 2.78 9.44 20.06
C SER A 81 2.21 8.45 19.04
N PHE A 82 2.89 8.34 17.91
CA PHE A 82 2.52 7.39 16.86
C PHE A 82 2.41 5.96 17.40
N GLU A 83 3.37 5.56 18.22
CA GLU A 83 3.44 4.23 18.82
C GLU A 83 2.32 3.98 19.82
N GLU A 84 2.07 4.94 20.72
CA GLU A 84 1.01 4.84 21.72
C GLU A 84 -0.38 4.78 21.09
N LEU A 85 -0.64 5.64 20.10
CA LEU A 85 -1.94 5.63 19.41
C LEU A 85 -2.13 4.34 18.61
N ASN A 86 -1.10 3.83 17.96
CA ASN A 86 -1.17 2.55 17.25
C ASN A 86 -1.40 1.36 18.19
N GLU A 87 -0.79 1.37 19.38
CA GLU A 87 -1.07 0.38 20.40
C GLU A 87 -2.52 0.43 20.87
N GLN A 88 -3.05 1.64 21.12
CA GLN A 88 -4.45 1.83 21.52
C GLN A 88 -5.40 1.35 20.42
N ILE A 89 -5.16 1.74 19.14
CA ILE A 89 -5.99 1.29 18.02
C ILE A 89 -5.94 -0.24 17.89
N SER A 90 -4.75 -0.83 18.02
CA SER A 90 -4.61 -2.30 17.99
C SER A 90 -5.48 -2.96 19.06
N ARG A 91 -5.47 -2.45 20.29
CA ARG A 91 -6.24 -3.00 21.41
C ARG A 91 -7.73 -2.75 21.29
N LEU A 92 -8.14 -1.53 20.92
CA LEU A 92 -9.54 -1.10 20.99
C LEU A 92 -10.32 -1.42 19.72
N ALA A 93 -9.71 -1.23 18.54
CA ALA A 93 -10.39 -1.44 17.26
C ALA A 93 -10.23 -2.88 16.73
N TYR A 94 -9.09 -3.51 17.00
CA TYR A 94 -8.82 -4.88 16.53
C TYR A 94 -8.89 -5.94 17.66
N GLY A 95 -9.14 -5.52 18.89
CA GLY A 95 -9.13 -6.40 20.05
C GLY A 95 -7.80 -7.16 20.21
N ASP A 96 -6.70 -6.58 19.72
CA ASP A 96 -5.39 -7.19 19.77
C ASP A 96 -4.75 -7.01 21.15
N ARG A 97 -4.79 -8.04 21.98
CA ARG A 97 -4.20 -8.02 23.32
C ARG A 97 -2.69 -7.77 23.31
N SER A 98 -2.01 -8.04 22.19
CA SER A 98 -0.60 -7.73 22.04
C SER A 98 -0.30 -6.24 21.79
N GLY A 99 -1.28 -5.49 21.26
CA GLY A 99 -1.14 -4.08 20.91
C GLY A 99 -0.26 -3.80 19.68
N LYS A 100 -0.01 -4.81 18.81
CA LYS A 100 1.01 -4.72 17.76
C LYS A 100 0.45 -4.71 16.34
N PHE A 101 -0.83 -4.99 16.14
CA PHE A 101 -1.39 -5.23 14.81
C PHE A 101 -1.20 -4.04 13.87
N VAL A 102 -1.49 -2.81 14.32
CA VAL A 102 -1.29 -1.59 13.52
C VAL A 102 0.20 -1.32 13.27
N SER A 103 1.08 -1.65 14.22
CA SER A 103 2.53 -1.56 14.01
C SER A 103 3.01 -2.54 12.91
N TYR A 104 2.40 -3.71 12.77
CA TYR A 104 2.71 -4.61 11.66
C TYR A 104 2.24 -4.03 10.31
N MET A 105 1.08 -3.39 10.27
CA MET A 105 0.61 -2.66 9.08
C MET A 105 1.60 -1.56 8.68
N ALA A 106 2.01 -0.71 9.63
CA ALA A 106 2.95 0.37 9.39
C ALA A 106 4.29 -0.15 8.82
N LYS A 107 4.88 -1.15 9.47
CA LYS A 107 6.15 -1.76 9.01
C LYS A 107 6.00 -2.47 7.66
N THR A 108 4.84 -3.02 7.35
CA THR A 108 4.54 -3.60 6.03
C THR A 108 4.57 -2.52 4.95
N ALA A 109 3.97 -1.36 5.20
CA ALA A 109 3.98 -0.23 4.27
C ALA A 109 5.41 0.24 3.94
N GLU A 110 6.30 0.29 4.94
CA GLU A 110 7.70 0.70 4.78
C GLU A 110 8.52 -0.25 3.87
N CYS A 111 8.07 -1.49 3.70
CA CYS A 111 8.70 -2.46 2.82
C CYS A 111 8.39 -2.27 1.34
N SER A 112 7.45 -1.39 0.99
CA SER A 112 7.07 -1.11 -0.40
C SER A 112 8.14 -0.25 -1.09
N ILE A 113 8.74 -0.79 -2.15
CA ILE A 113 9.79 -0.13 -2.96
C ILE A 113 9.27 0.16 -4.36
N PHE A 114 8.60 -0.82 -4.98
CA PHE A 114 7.87 -0.67 -6.23
C PHE A 114 6.38 -0.73 -5.88
N ASP A 115 5.78 0.46 -5.73
CA ASP A 115 4.40 0.59 -5.30
C ASP A 115 3.41 0.42 -6.48
N TRP A 116 2.12 0.46 -6.17
CA TRP A 116 1.09 0.30 -7.20
C TRP A 116 1.05 1.48 -8.17
N TRP A 117 1.41 2.67 -7.70
CA TRP A 117 1.59 3.83 -8.58
C TRP A 117 2.69 3.59 -9.61
N ASP A 118 3.86 3.12 -9.16
CA ASP A 118 4.96 2.79 -10.05
C ASP A 118 4.52 1.75 -11.11
N ALA A 119 3.77 0.74 -10.68
CA ALA A 119 3.26 -0.31 -11.58
C ALA A 119 2.29 0.25 -12.64
N ASN A 120 1.33 1.11 -12.25
CA ASN A 120 0.39 1.74 -13.18
C ASN A 120 1.10 2.66 -14.16
N VAL A 121 1.98 3.50 -13.66
CA VAL A 121 2.72 4.48 -14.43
C VAL A 121 3.54 3.83 -15.55
N VAL A 122 4.22 2.72 -15.24
CA VAL A 122 4.97 1.96 -16.25
C VAL A 122 4.04 1.31 -17.26
N TYR A 123 2.93 0.73 -16.81
CA TYR A 123 1.92 0.15 -17.69
C TYR A 123 1.32 1.19 -18.63
N GLU A 124 0.89 2.33 -18.12
CA GLU A 124 0.30 3.41 -18.91
C GLU A 124 1.28 3.96 -19.93
N GLU A 125 2.53 4.15 -19.56
CA GLU A 125 3.57 4.58 -20.50
C GLU A 125 3.80 3.57 -21.62
N LYS A 126 3.94 2.30 -21.30
CA LYS A 126 4.29 1.24 -22.24
C LYS A 126 3.12 0.78 -23.11
N VAL A 127 1.91 0.77 -22.58
CA VAL A 127 0.71 0.22 -23.25
C VAL A 127 -0.17 1.32 -23.84
N LEU A 128 -0.37 2.41 -23.08
CA LEU A 128 -1.28 3.48 -23.49
C LEU A 128 -0.55 4.65 -24.14
N GLY A 129 0.79 4.70 -24.08
CA GLY A 129 1.58 5.79 -24.63
C GLY A 129 1.43 7.10 -23.85
N HIS A 130 1.00 7.04 -22.60
CA HIS A 130 0.90 8.21 -21.75
C HIS A 130 2.31 8.66 -21.33
N PRO A 131 2.74 9.89 -21.68
CA PRO A 131 4.04 10.37 -21.28
C PRO A 131 4.11 10.52 -19.76
N ASN A 132 5.10 9.91 -19.16
CA ASN A 132 5.31 9.95 -17.73
C ASN A 132 6.65 10.55 -17.38
N ASN A 133 6.65 11.66 -16.65
CA ASN A 133 7.86 12.33 -16.20
C ASN A 133 8.56 11.64 -15.03
N ARG A 134 7.97 10.59 -14.50
CA ARG A 134 8.44 9.90 -13.27
C ARG A 134 9.22 8.65 -13.64
N ASN A 135 9.92 8.45 -14.51
CA ASN A 135 10.78 7.30 -14.85
C ASN A 135 10.84 6.20 -13.74
N ALA A 136 9.69 5.62 -13.43
CA ALA A 136 9.48 4.79 -12.25
C ALA A 136 10.44 3.59 -12.18
N LEU A 137 10.72 2.93 -13.31
CA LEU A 137 11.63 1.78 -13.35
C LEU A 137 13.08 2.12 -13.03
N PHE A 138 13.50 3.36 -13.27
CA PHE A 138 14.88 3.79 -13.05
C PHE A 138 15.07 4.56 -11.74
N ASP A 139 14.05 4.57 -10.87
CA ASP A 139 14.20 5.11 -9.52
C ASP A 139 15.30 4.34 -8.76
N ALA A 140 16.20 5.09 -8.14
CA ALA A 140 17.31 4.52 -7.37
C ALA A 140 16.86 3.56 -6.28
N ARG A 141 15.63 3.73 -5.74
CA ARG A 141 15.03 2.82 -4.76
C ARG A 141 14.90 1.40 -5.31
N ILE A 142 14.48 1.27 -6.57
CA ILE A 142 14.23 -0.04 -7.21
C ILE A 142 15.53 -0.77 -7.49
N GLN A 143 16.59 -0.02 -7.82
CA GLN A 143 17.92 -0.58 -8.11
C GLN A 143 18.70 -0.93 -6.83
N ASP A 144 18.29 -0.45 -5.66
CA ASP A 144 18.96 -0.71 -4.39
C ASP A 144 18.68 -2.15 -3.91
N GLU A 145 19.62 -3.05 -4.22
CA GLU A 145 19.54 -4.46 -3.84
C GLU A 145 19.54 -4.66 -2.32
N ALA A 146 20.33 -3.87 -1.59
CA ALA A 146 20.41 -3.98 -0.14
C ALA A 146 19.06 -3.60 0.50
N LYS A 147 18.42 -2.57 -0.01
CA LYS A 147 17.08 -2.14 0.44
C LYS A 147 16.02 -3.22 0.16
N ARG A 148 16.06 -3.84 -1.04
CA ARG A 148 15.13 -4.95 -1.36
C ARG A 148 15.36 -6.17 -0.47
N ALA A 149 16.60 -6.53 -0.21
CA ALA A 149 16.93 -7.63 0.70
C ALA A 149 16.43 -7.36 2.12
N ALA A 150 16.68 -6.15 2.65
CA ALA A 150 16.18 -5.73 3.96
C ALA A 150 14.64 -5.75 4.04
N ALA A 151 13.94 -5.29 3.01
CA ALA A 151 12.48 -5.35 2.93
C ALA A 151 11.97 -6.81 2.96
N LYS A 152 12.61 -7.71 2.21
CA LYS A 152 12.27 -9.14 2.19
C LYS A 152 12.49 -9.81 3.55
N GLU A 153 13.60 -9.53 4.22
CA GLU A 153 13.88 -10.03 5.58
C GLU A 153 12.85 -9.49 6.59
N THR A 154 12.52 -8.21 6.51
CA THR A 154 11.50 -7.58 7.36
C THR A 154 10.14 -8.24 7.15
N ILE A 155 9.71 -8.44 5.91
CA ILE A 155 8.45 -9.13 5.58
C ILE A 155 8.43 -10.55 6.16
N ALA A 156 9.53 -11.30 6.04
CA ALA A 156 9.62 -12.65 6.58
C ALA A 156 9.50 -12.65 8.11
N ALA A 157 10.15 -11.71 8.79
CA ALA A 157 10.05 -11.53 10.23
C ALA A 157 8.63 -11.14 10.66
N LEU A 158 8.00 -10.18 9.97
CA LEU A 158 6.64 -9.74 10.25
C LEU A 158 5.62 -10.87 10.09
N LYS A 159 5.71 -11.68 9.03
CA LYS A 159 4.84 -12.87 8.85
C LYS A 159 4.97 -13.86 10.01
N LYS A 160 6.19 -14.07 10.50
CA LYS A 160 6.44 -14.95 11.66
C LYS A 160 5.82 -14.40 12.94
N GLU A 161 5.98 -13.10 13.20
CA GLU A 161 5.40 -12.44 14.38
C GLU A 161 3.87 -12.37 14.29
N LEU A 162 3.32 -12.03 13.13
CA LEU A 162 1.87 -11.99 12.88
C LEU A 162 1.21 -13.34 13.19
N LYS A 163 1.81 -14.44 12.75
CA LYS A 163 1.30 -15.79 13.06
C LYS A 163 1.28 -16.09 14.56
N LYS A 164 2.28 -15.62 15.32
CA LYS A 164 2.31 -15.80 16.78
C LYS A 164 1.24 -14.97 17.49
N THR A 165 0.94 -13.79 16.97
CA THR A 165 0.01 -12.85 17.60
C THR A 165 -1.42 -12.95 17.06
N ALA A 166 -1.66 -13.73 16.00
CA ALA A 166 -2.98 -13.92 15.41
C ALA A 166 -4.06 -14.36 16.42
N GLY A 167 -3.69 -15.21 17.39
CA GLY A 167 -4.58 -15.63 18.49
C GLY A 167 -4.86 -14.55 19.54
N ALA A 168 -4.14 -13.43 19.51
CA ALA A 168 -4.37 -12.29 20.39
C ALA A 168 -5.48 -11.36 19.88
N LEU A 169 -5.78 -11.39 18.55
CA LEU A 169 -6.86 -10.61 17.96
C LEU A 169 -8.23 -11.14 18.39
N GLU A 170 -9.19 -10.24 18.44
CA GLU A 170 -10.59 -10.60 18.54
C GLU A 170 -11.00 -11.48 17.34
N GLU A 171 -11.94 -12.40 17.57
CA GLU A 171 -12.36 -13.38 16.57
C GLU A 171 -12.85 -12.74 15.27
N SER A 172 -13.61 -11.65 15.39
CA SER A 172 -14.11 -10.84 14.28
C SER A 172 -13.00 -10.21 13.41
N CYS A 173 -11.83 -9.92 14.00
CA CYS A 173 -10.69 -9.28 13.33
C CYS A 173 -9.66 -10.29 12.79
N ARG A 174 -9.71 -11.56 13.20
CA ARG A 174 -8.79 -12.60 12.71
C ARG A 174 -8.77 -12.77 11.18
N PRO A 175 -9.88 -12.58 10.44
CA PRO A 175 -9.86 -12.64 8.98
C PRO A 175 -8.91 -11.62 8.31
N MET A 176 -8.52 -10.56 9.00
CA MET A 176 -7.54 -9.59 8.48
C MET A 176 -6.10 -10.14 8.47
N VAL A 177 -5.80 -11.18 9.24
CA VAL A 177 -4.45 -11.77 9.27
C VAL A 177 -4.04 -12.31 7.90
N PRO A 178 -4.79 -13.21 7.23
CA PRO A 178 -4.45 -13.68 5.89
C PRO A 178 -4.46 -12.55 4.84
N VAL A 179 -5.26 -11.51 5.03
CA VAL A 179 -5.28 -10.34 4.13
C VAL A 179 -3.97 -9.56 4.25
N LEU A 180 -3.49 -9.32 5.47
CA LEU A 180 -2.19 -8.67 5.70
C LEU A 180 -1.03 -9.53 5.19
N GLU A 181 -1.07 -10.86 5.38
CA GLU A 181 -0.08 -11.78 4.80
C GLU A 181 -0.06 -11.72 3.27
N LEU A 182 -1.23 -11.62 2.63
CA LEU A 182 -1.37 -11.49 1.17
C LEU A 182 -0.81 -10.16 0.65
N THR A 183 -0.97 -9.09 1.41
CA THR A 183 -0.37 -7.78 1.11
C THR A 183 1.15 -7.80 1.24
N MET A 184 1.68 -8.46 2.28
CA MET A 184 3.13 -8.71 2.41
C MET A 184 3.68 -9.54 1.26
N GLU A 185 2.90 -10.53 0.76
CA GLU A 185 3.25 -11.32 -0.44
C GLU A 185 3.28 -10.44 -1.68
N ALA A 186 2.31 -9.52 -1.84
CA ALA A 186 2.28 -8.56 -2.94
C ALA A 186 3.56 -7.70 -2.96
N ILE A 187 3.88 -7.07 -1.85
CA ILE A 187 5.05 -6.18 -1.74
C ILE A 187 6.34 -6.92 -2.13
N ASP A 188 6.55 -8.15 -1.62
CA ASP A 188 7.73 -8.96 -1.97
C ASP A 188 7.79 -9.25 -3.48
N ILE A 189 6.67 -9.67 -4.07
CA ILE A 189 6.58 -10.00 -5.51
C ILE A 189 6.81 -8.75 -6.36
N TRP A 190 6.17 -7.64 -6.03
CA TRP A 190 6.23 -6.43 -6.84
C TRP A 190 7.57 -5.71 -6.74
N ASN A 191 8.21 -5.71 -5.56
CA ASN A 191 9.59 -5.23 -5.42
C ASN A 191 10.56 -6.01 -6.32
N GLU A 192 10.40 -7.33 -6.41
CA GLU A 192 11.20 -8.17 -7.30
C GLU A 192 10.85 -7.91 -8.78
N THR A 193 9.56 -7.73 -9.08
CA THR A 193 9.07 -7.44 -10.44
C THR A 193 9.66 -6.13 -10.96
N GLY A 194 9.59 -5.05 -10.19
CA GLY A 194 10.19 -3.77 -10.57
C GLY A 194 11.68 -3.87 -10.85
N ALA A 195 12.43 -4.59 -10.00
CA ALA A 195 13.86 -4.81 -10.20
C ALA A 195 14.17 -5.60 -11.48
N ARG A 196 13.43 -6.68 -11.76
CA ARG A 196 13.63 -7.49 -12.97
C ARG A 196 13.28 -6.72 -14.24
N LEU A 197 12.21 -5.92 -14.21
CA LEU A 197 11.90 -5.07 -15.36
C LEU A 197 12.98 -4.01 -15.60
N CYS A 198 13.48 -3.38 -14.55
CA CYS A 198 14.59 -2.44 -14.65
C CYS A 198 15.83 -3.11 -15.31
N ASP A 199 16.17 -4.33 -14.89
CA ASP A 199 17.28 -5.07 -15.49
C ASP A 199 17.04 -5.40 -16.98
N ILE A 200 15.82 -5.79 -17.34
CA ILE A 200 15.44 -6.04 -18.75
C ILE A 200 15.56 -4.74 -19.59
N GLU A 201 15.07 -3.63 -19.12
CA GLU A 201 15.13 -2.33 -19.82
C GLU A 201 16.59 -1.82 -19.96
N LEU A 202 17.45 -2.15 -18.99
CA LEU A 202 18.89 -1.85 -19.05
C LEU A 202 19.68 -2.82 -19.95
N GLY A 203 19.01 -3.79 -20.57
CA GLY A 203 19.65 -4.78 -21.45
C GLY A 203 20.58 -5.76 -20.72
N LYS A 204 20.38 -5.97 -19.41
CA LYS A 204 21.12 -6.97 -18.66
C LYS A 204 20.68 -8.40 -19.06
N GLU A 205 21.56 -9.35 -18.86
CA GLU A 205 21.25 -10.77 -19.10
C GLU A 205 20.04 -11.20 -18.26
N LYS A 206 19.05 -11.78 -18.93
CA LYS A 206 17.80 -12.20 -18.33
C LYS A 206 17.91 -13.63 -17.80
N ASP A 207 17.70 -13.79 -16.50
CA ASP A 207 17.44 -15.12 -15.92
C ASP A 207 16.00 -15.54 -16.25
N GLU A 208 15.83 -16.26 -17.37
CA GLU A 208 14.52 -16.66 -17.89
C GLU A 208 13.75 -17.55 -16.91
N ALA A 209 14.45 -18.43 -16.18
CA ALA A 209 13.81 -19.33 -15.23
C ALA A 209 13.27 -18.56 -14.02
N ALA A 210 14.06 -17.63 -13.46
CA ALA A 210 13.63 -16.79 -12.37
C ALA A 210 12.48 -15.84 -12.77
N CYS A 211 12.55 -15.27 -13.98
CA CYS A 211 11.48 -14.43 -14.52
C CYS A 211 10.18 -15.21 -14.74
N ALA A 212 10.25 -16.42 -15.28
CA ALA A 212 9.07 -17.27 -15.47
C ALA A 212 8.44 -17.70 -14.13
N ALA A 213 9.28 -18.01 -13.12
CA ALA A 213 8.82 -18.33 -11.78
C ALA A 213 8.13 -17.11 -11.12
N LEU A 214 8.71 -15.92 -11.27
CA LEU A 214 8.12 -14.68 -10.75
C LEU A 214 6.78 -14.36 -11.41
N ALA A 215 6.66 -14.54 -12.72
CA ALA A 215 5.39 -14.39 -13.45
C ALA A 215 4.32 -15.35 -12.90
N GLY A 216 4.66 -16.61 -12.62
CA GLY A 216 3.75 -17.55 -11.97
C GLY A 216 3.34 -17.14 -10.56
N ARG A 217 4.25 -16.52 -9.78
CA ARG A 217 3.95 -15.96 -8.46
C ARG A 217 2.96 -14.79 -8.55
N LEU A 218 3.14 -13.88 -9.51
CA LEU A 218 2.23 -12.76 -9.77
C LEU A 218 0.81 -13.26 -10.04
N GLU A 219 0.65 -14.19 -10.97
CA GLU A 219 -0.64 -14.74 -11.35
C GLU A 219 -1.32 -15.46 -10.18
N THR A 220 -0.55 -16.28 -9.44
CA THR A 220 -1.04 -17.00 -8.27
C THR A 220 -1.48 -16.05 -7.16
N TRP A 221 -0.69 -15.03 -6.90
CA TRP A 221 -1.04 -13.98 -5.94
C TRP A 221 -2.34 -13.26 -6.36
N PHE A 222 -2.46 -12.88 -7.64
CA PHE A 222 -3.65 -12.19 -8.12
C PHE A 222 -4.92 -13.05 -7.97
N MET A 223 -4.84 -14.35 -8.18
CA MET A 223 -5.99 -15.23 -7.95
C MET A 223 -6.44 -15.25 -6.48
N LYS A 224 -5.49 -15.23 -5.55
CA LYS A 224 -5.78 -15.12 -4.11
C LYS A 224 -6.34 -13.73 -3.76
N TYR A 225 -5.73 -12.67 -4.32
CA TYR A 225 -6.17 -11.29 -4.14
C TYR A 225 -7.62 -11.11 -4.61
N LYS A 226 -7.95 -11.58 -5.81
CA LYS A 226 -9.30 -11.53 -6.36
C LYS A 226 -10.33 -12.25 -5.46
N ALA A 227 -9.97 -13.40 -4.92
CA ALA A 227 -10.84 -14.12 -3.99
C ALA A 227 -11.05 -13.35 -2.69
N SER A 228 -9.97 -12.78 -2.12
CA SER A 228 -10.03 -11.92 -0.93
C SER A 228 -10.87 -10.67 -1.19
N TRP A 229 -10.66 -9.97 -2.30
CA TRP A 229 -11.43 -8.79 -2.67
C TRP A 229 -12.93 -9.09 -2.76
N ARG A 230 -13.31 -10.17 -3.44
CA ARG A 230 -14.70 -10.58 -3.62
C ARG A 230 -15.42 -10.97 -2.33
N SER A 231 -14.68 -11.26 -1.26
CA SER A 231 -15.29 -11.56 0.03
C SER A 231 -15.79 -10.32 0.77
N ILE A 232 -15.30 -9.13 0.41
CA ILE A 232 -15.62 -7.86 1.08
C ILE A 232 -16.14 -6.77 0.14
N SER A 233 -15.88 -6.88 -1.15
CA SER A 233 -16.20 -5.85 -2.15
C SER A 233 -16.78 -6.44 -3.42
N LYS A 234 -17.44 -5.59 -4.22
CA LYS A 234 -17.89 -5.93 -5.58
C LYS A 234 -16.71 -5.94 -6.55
N GLU A 235 -16.95 -6.41 -7.79
CA GLU A 235 -15.92 -6.54 -8.85
C GLU A 235 -15.11 -5.26 -9.10
N GLY A 236 -15.77 -4.10 -9.12
CA GLY A 236 -15.11 -2.81 -9.32
C GLY A 236 -14.09 -2.83 -10.46
N ASP A 237 -12.90 -2.34 -10.19
CA ASP A 237 -11.81 -2.27 -11.15
C ASP A 237 -10.89 -3.51 -11.17
N LEU A 238 -11.37 -4.67 -10.71
CA LEU A 238 -10.58 -5.91 -10.75
C LEU A 238 -10.10 -6.28 -12.16
N HIS A 239 -10.84 -5.91 -13.20
CA HIS A 239 -10.41 -6.11 -14.59
C HIS A 239 -9.17 -5.27 -14.93
N HIS A 240 -9.13 -4.01 -14.52
CA HIS A 240 -7.97 -3.13 -14.73
C HIS A 240 -6.74 -3.66 -13.98
N ILE A 241 -6.91 -4.07 -12.73
CA ILE A 241 -5.84 -4.71 -11.96
C ILE A 241 -5.35 -5.99 -12.65
N ALA A 242 -6.27 -6.80 -13.19
CA ALA A 242 -5.94 -8.01 -13.92
C ALA A 242 -5.10 -7.72 -15.18
N GLU A 243 -5.48 -6.73 -15.97
CA GLU A 243 -4.77 -6.33 -17.17
C GLU A 243 -3.31 -5.98 -16.85
N ILE A 244 -3.08 -5.20 -15.80
CA ILE A 244 -1.75 -4.82 -15.36
C ILE A 244 -0.95 -6.05 -14.90
N VAL A 245 -1.51 -6.87 -14.02
CA VAL A 245 -0.82 -8.06 -13.48
C VAL A 245 -0.41 -9.02 -14.60
N PHE A 246 -1.31 -9.32 -15.55
CA PHE A 246 -1.01 -10.22 -16.65
C PHE A 246 -0.03 -9.62 -17.66
N TRP A 247 -0.10 -8.32 -17.90
CA TRP A 247 0.89 -7.62 -18.71
C TRP A 247 2.30 -7.77 -18.14
N TYR A 248 2.48 -7.55 -16.82
CA TYR A 248 3.77 -7.77 -16.16
C TYR A 248 4.23 -9.22 -16.24
N ALA A 249 3.33 -10.17 -16.05
CA ALA A 249 3.63 -11.59 -16.15
C ALA A 249 4.09 -11.98 -17.57
N ASP A 250 3.49 -11.42 -18.61
CA ASP A 250 3.87 -11.68 -20.00
C ASP A 250 5.23 -11.06 -20.35
N ILE A 251 5.51 -9.84 -19.92
CA ILE A 251 6.85 -9.22 -20.09
C ILE A 251 7.94 -10.06 -19.40
N LEU A 252 7.70 -10.50 -18.17
CA LEU A 252 8.63 -11.36 -17.46
C LEU A 252 8.90 -12.67 -18.20
N ARG A 253 7.94 -13.22 -18.93
CA ARG A 253 8.11 -14.40 -19.80
C ARG A 253 8.73 -14.08 -21.15
N GLY A 254 9.03 -12.82 -21.45
CA GLY A 254 9.55 -12.40 -22.76
C GLY A 254 8.51 -12.41 -23.86
N ARG A 255 7.24 -12.46 -23.51
CA ARG A 255 6.13 -12.30 -24.45
C ARG A 255 5.96 -10.81 -24.75
N LYS A 256 5.77 -10.46 -26.02
CA LYS A 256 5.32 -9.13 -26.38
C LYS A 256 3.82 -9.04 -26.08
N PRO A 257 3.40 -8.23 -25.11
CA PRO A 257 1.96 -8.00 -24.94
C PRO A 257 1.50 -7.22 -26.16
N TYR A 258 0.46 -7.70 -26.81
CA TYR A 258 -0.31 -7.13 -27.90
C TYR A 258 0.27 -5.84 -28.53
N GLU A 259 0.96 -5.99 -29.66
CA GLU A 259 1.08 -4.91 -30.63
C GLU A 259 -0.35 -4.67 -31.17
N LYS A 260 -0.97 -3.55 -30.78
CA LYS A 260 -2.22 -3.11 -31.41
C LYS A 260 -1.95 -2.59 -32.81
#